data_e3103001edcbb57c4d12373e4d91bb0f
#
_entry.id   e3103001edcbb57c4d12373e4d91bb0f
#
_cell.length_a   1.000
_cell.length_b   1.000
_cell.length_c   1.000
_cell.angle_alpha   90.00
_cell.angle_beta   90.00
_cell.angle_gamma   90.00
#
_symmetry.space_group_name_H-M   'P 1'
#
loop_
_entity.id
_entity.type
_entity.pdbx_description
1 polymer ?
#
loop_
_entity_poly.entity_id
_entity_poly.type
_entity_poly.pdbx_seq_one_letter_code
_entity_poly.pdbx_strand_id
1 'polypeptide(L)'
;NRLYALFNSMGHPFVKKSDLKTEESRLTLANRLLCEDSLAIEQAIMLSDQIGHVTNQLEQCKQRLRDICLSHPKEALSLLSIPGIGLMTAASQIAFLGDGSRFNSPDSYVNYVGLSERRFDSGNKISKGHISHMGNKCIRRNIIQAAWVAATMLKGNPLSRKYEALRLRGKSKPVAAVAVAKKMTQLSYILVKGNGIYEFTKQQGLAAFQRKLRYHKLAALLDHLPEPIRIEMEEIDRNKRKEAAATTSRPKKLI
;
A
#
# COMPACT_ATOMS: atom_id res chain seq x y z
N ASN A 1 -20.59 -7.95 3.23
CA ASN A 1 -21.27 -8.88 2.31
C ASN A 1 -22.56 -9.48 2.91
N ARG A 2 -22.59 -9.84 4.22
CA ARG A 2 -23.78 -10.43 4.87
C ARG A 2 -24.98 -9.46 4.85
N LEU A 3 -24.77 -8.20 5.25
CA LEU A 3 -25.84 -7.19 5.23
C LEU A 3 -26.39 -6.96 3.80
N TYR A 4 -25.51 -6.91 2.80
CA TYR A 4 -25.92 -6.82 1.40
C TYR A 4 -26.75 -8.05 0.96
N ALA A 5 -26.35 -9.26 1.40
CA ALA A 5 -27.09 -10.48 1.11
C ALA A 5 -28.47 -10.48 1.78
N LEU A 6 -28.60 -9.95 2.99
CA LEU A 6 -29.88 -9.80 3.68
C LEU A 6 -30.86 -8.96 2.86
N PHE A 7 -30.45 -7.76 2.39
CA PHE A 7 -31.31 -6.93 1.53
C PHE A 7 -31.74 -7.65 0.26
N ASN A 8 -30.81 -8.38 -0.38
CA ASN A 8 -31.14 -9.13 -1.60
C ASN A 8 -32.15 -10.26 -1.34
N SER A 9 -32.01 -11.01 -0.24
CA SER A 9 -32.92 -12.11 0.12
C SER A 9 -34.33 -11.60 0.49
N MET A 10 -34.41 -10.35 0.97
CA MET A 10 -35.67 -9.68 1.30
C MET A 10 -36.29 -8.93 0.09
N GLY A 11 -35.83 -9.21 -1.15
CA GLY A 11 -36.42 -8.64 -2.36
C GLY A 11 -35.92 -7.23 -2.74
N HIS A 12 -34.80 -6.76 -2.18
CA HIS A 12 -34.22 -5.44 -2.48
C HIS A 12 -32.86 -5.50 -3.23
N PRO A 13 -32.81 -6.08 -4.46
CA PRO A 13 -31.55 -6.24 -5.20
C PRO A 13 -30.99 -4.92 -5.73
N PHE A 14 -31.75 -3.84 -5.68
CA PHE A 14 -31.32 -2.49 -6.10
C PHE A 14 -30.40 -1.79 -5.09
N VAL A 15 -30.34 -2.27 -3.83
CA VAL A 15 -29.41 -1.75 -2.82
C VAL A 15 -27.98 -2.09 -3.25
N LYS A 16 -27.10 -1.08 -3.34
CA LYS A 16 -25.71 -1.26 -3.71
C LYS A 16 -24.82 -1.30 -2.47
N LYS A 17 -23.68 -1.97 -2.57
CA LYS A 17 -22.67 -1.97 -1.49
C LYS A 17 -22.17 -0.57 -1.13
N SER A 18 -22.21 0.39 -2.09
CA SER A 18 -21.89 1.79 -1.86
C SER A 18 -22.83 2.47 -0.86
N ASP A 19 -24.09 2.06 -0.85
CA ASP A 19 -25.15 2.68 -0.04
C ASP A 19 -25.08 2.21 1.42
N LEU A 20 -24.32 1.15 1.69
CA LEU A 20 -24.11 0.54 3.01
C LEU A 20 -22.80 0.98 3.69
N LYS A 21 -22.14 2.04 3.20
CA LYS A 21 -20.82 2.46 3.72
C LYS A 21 -20.90 3.12 5.08
N THR A 22 -21.87 3.99 5.31
CA THR A 22 -22.03 4.70 6.59
C THR A 22 -23.05 3.97 7.46
N GLU A 23 -22.91 4.11 8.78
CA GLU A 23 -23.84 3.54 9.75
C GLU A 23 -25.24 4.12 9.57
N GLU A 24 -25.33 5.44 9.45
CA GLU A 24 -26.58 6.17 9.20
C GLU A 24 -27.32 5.64 7.96
N SER A 25 -26.60 5.46 6.83
CA SER A 25 -27.20 4.90 5.61
C SER A 25 -27.71 3.47 5.81
N ARG A 26 -26.97 2.64 6.55
CA ARG A 26 -27.38 1.26 6.85
C ARG A 26 -28.67 1.21 7.65
N LEU A 27 -28.75 2.00 8.73
CA LEU A 27 -29.93 2.05 9.60
C LEU A 27 -31.14 2.66 8.89
N THR A 28 -30.94 3.73 8.12
CA THR A 28 -32.02 4.35 7.33
C THR A 28 -32.59 3.38 6.30
N LEU A 29 -31.73 2.65 5.58
CA LEU A 29 -32.16 1.66 4.60
C LEU A 29 -32.86 0.47 5.26
N ALA A 30 -32.36 -0.02 6.40
CA ALA A 30 -33.00 -1.10 7.14
C ALA A 30 -34.41 -0.72 7.57
N ASN A 31 -34.58 0.42 8.21
CA ASN A 31 -35.89 0.90 8.69
C ASN A 31 -36.88 1.16 7.54
N ARG A 32 -36.39 1.61 6.36
CA ARG A 32 -37.25 1.94 5.23
C ARG A 32 -37.66 0.74 4.41
N LEU A 33 -36.75 -0.23 4.20
CA LEU A 33 -36.95 -1.33 3.25
C LEU A 33 -37.36 -2.64 3.93
N LEU A 34 -37.06 -2.80 5.23
CA LEU A 34 -37.35 -4.02 5.99
C LEU A 34 -38.47 -3.79 7.01
N CYS A 35 -39.25 -2.69 6.90
CA CYS A 35 -40.22 -2.26 7.89
C CYS A 35 -41.35 -3.29 8.18
N GLU A 36 -41.60 -4.21 7.26
CA GLU A 36 -42.63 -5.27 7.41
C GLU A 36 -42.11 -6.51 8.15
N ASP A 37 -40.77 -6.66 8.32
CA ASP A 37 -40.14 -7.79 8.98
C ASP A 37 -39.24 -7.33 10.13
N SER A 38 -39.77 -7.41 11.35
CA SER A 38 -39.04 -7.00 12.56
C SER A 38 -37.75 -7.79 12.79
N LEU A 39 -37.74 -9.10 12.43
CA LEU A 39 -36.56 -9.94 12.55
C LEU A 39 -35.47 -9.54 11.57
N ALA A 40 -35.86 -9.18 10.34
CA ALA A 40 -34.91 -8.67 9.34
C ALA A 40 -34.29 -7.32 9.76
N ILE A 41 -35.07 -6.44 10.38
CA ILE A 41 -34.55 -5.18 10.95
C ILE A 41 -33.53 -5.46 12.06
N GLU A 42 -33.87 -6.33 13.02
CA GLU A 42 -32.95 -6.70 14.12
C GLU A 42 -31.64 -7.30 13.57
N GLN A 43 -31.72 -8.19 12.60
CA GLN A 43 -30.53 -8.73 11.92
C GLN A 43 -29.71 -7.63 11.22
N ALA A 44 -30.35 -6.68 10.58
CA ALA A 44 -29.66 -5.56 9.92
C ALA A 44 -28.93 -4.67 10.93
N ILE A 45 -29.55 -4.36 12.06
CA ILE A 45 -28.96 -3.60 13.15
C ILE A 45 -27.75 -4.34 13.72
N MET A 46 -27.91 -5.63 14.09
CA MET A 46 -26.79 -6.44 14.60
C MET A 46 -25.61 -6.50 13.64
N LEU A 47 -25.87 -6.66 12.34
CA LEU A 47 -24.83 -6.65 11.32
C LEU A 47 -24.19 -5.27 11.16
N SER A 48 -24.95 -4.19 11.28
CA SER A 48 -24.43 -2.82 11.28
C SER A 48 -23.48 -2.55 12.44
N ASP A 49 -23.85 -2.98 13.65
CA ASP A 49 -23.03 -2.87 14.85
C ASP A 49 -21.73 -3.66 14.73
N GLN A 50 -21.80 -4.90 14.21
CA GLN A 50 -20.60 -5.69 13.93
C GLN A 50 -19.66 -5.00 12.93
N ILE A 51 -20.21 -4.38 11.87
CA ILE A 51 -19.43 -3.60 10.91
C ILE A 51 -18.77 -2.41 11.60
N GLY A 52 -19.50 -1.68 12.44
CA GLY A 52 -18.99 -0.56 13.22
C GLY A 52 -17.83 -0.98 14.13
N HIS A 53 -18.02 -2.05 14.91
CA HIS A 53 -17.00 -2.59 15.79
C HIS A 53 -15.72 -3.00 15.06
N VAL A 54 -15.84 -3.77 13.99
CA VAL A 54 -14.68 -4.20 13.16
C VAL A 54 -14.00 -3.00 12.50
N THR A 55 -14.76 -1.98 12.07
CA THR A 55 -14.21 -0.76 11.49
C THR A 55 -13.37 0.00 12.50
N ASN A 56 -13.85 0.12 13.74
CA ASN A 56 -13.12 0.77 14.83
C ASN A 56 -11.83 0.01 15.17
N GLN A 57 -11.90 -1.33 15.27
CA GLN A 57 -10.70 -2.15 15.49
C GLN A 57 -9.67 -1.98 14.35
N LEU A 58 -10.12 -1.93 13.11
CA LEU A 58 -9.26 -1.71 11.96
C LEU A 58 -8.56 -0.34 12.03
N GLU A 59 -9.27 0.73 12.43
CA GLU A 59 -8.67 2.06 12.57
C GLU A 59 -7.65 2.12 13.72
N GLN A 60 -7.92 1.45 14.83
CA GLN A 60 -6.95 1.29 15.92
C GLN A 60 -5.68 0.56 15.45
N CYS A 61 -5.83 -0.53 14.67
CA CYS A 61 -4.67 -1.21 14.08
C CYS A 61 -3.89 -0.29 13.14
N LYS A 62 -4.57 0.46 12.28
CA LYS A 62 -3.92 1.44 11.40
C LYS A 62 -3.19 2.53 12.20
N GLN A 63 -3.77 2.98 13.31
CA GLN A 63 -3.12 3.96 14.16
C GLN A 63 -1.81 3.42 14.75
N ARG A 64 -1.81 2.20 15.27
CA ARG A 64 -0.58 1.54 15.76
C ARG A 64 0.50 1.41 14.67
N LEU A 65 0.09 1.13 13.42
CA LEU A 65 1.03 1.09 12.30
C LEU A 65 1.61 2.48 11.98
N ARG A 66 0.81 3.56 12.12
CA ARG A 66 1.30 4.94 11.98
C ARG A 66 2.30 5.28 13.08
N ASP A 67 1.99 4.92 14.33
CA ASP A 67 2.86 5.16 15.47
C ASP A 67 4.23 4.49 15.29
N ILE A 68 4.27 3.25 14.76
CA ILE A 68 5.52 2.58 14.39
C ILE A 68 6.30 3.39 13.33
N CYS A 69 5.62 3.90 12.30
CA CYS A 69 6.28 4.70 11.26
C CYS A 69 6.78 6.04 11.81
N LEU A 70 6.04 6.67 12.72
CA LEU A 70 6.41 7.95 13.34
C LEU A 70 7.56 7.80 14.35
N SER A 71 7.64 6.65 15.03
CA SER A 71 8.75 6.35 15.95
C SER A 71 10.07 6.06 15.23
N HIS A 72 10.01 5.73 13.93
CA HIS A 72 11.17 5.39 13.10
C HIS A 72 11.15 6.20 11.80
N PRO A 73 11.28 7.54 11.86
CA PRO A 73 11.01 8.42 10.73
C PRO A 73 11.96 8.21 9.54
N LYS A 74 13.23 7.92 9.78
CA LYS A 74 14.23 7.69 8.72
C LYS A 74 13.90 6.43 7.92
N GLU A 75 13.71 5.32 8.61
CA GLU A 75 13.35 4.03 8.02
C GLU A 75 12.00 4.11 7.31
N ALA A 76 11.02 4.77 7.94
CA ALA A 76 9.69 4.96 7.36
C ALA A 76 9.74 5.76 6.05
N LEU A 77 10.50 6.86 6.00
CA LEU A 77 10.69 7.66 4.80
C LEU A 77 11.36 6.86 3.68
N SER A 78 12.46 6.14 4.02
CA SER A 78 13.17 5.28 3.07
C SER A 78 12.23 4.25 2.45
N LEU A 79 11.45 3.56 3.27
CA LEU A 79 10.54 2.50 2.82
C LEU A 79 9.33 3.05 2.05
N LEU A 80 8.66 4.08 2.60
CA LEU A 80 7.48 4.69 1.98
C LEU A 80 7.82 5.40 0.67
N SER A 81 9.07 5.82 0.45
CA SER A 81 9.51 6.39 -0.82
C SER A 81 9.44 5.38 -1.96
N ILE A 82 9.62 4.08 -1.69
CA ILE A 82 9.58 3.05 -2.72
C ILE A 82 8.15 2.92 -3.29
N PRO A 83 8.00 2.94 -4.64
CA PRO A 83 6.69 2.73 -5.27
C PRO A 83 6.05 1.41 -4.86
N GLY A 84 4.76 1.45 -4.49
CA GLY A 84 3.99 0.27 -4.08
C GLY A 84 4.06 -0.07 -2.59
N ILE A 85 5.08 0.37 -1.85
CA ILE A 85 5.14 0.15 -0.40
C ILE A 85 4.18 1.12 0.30
N GLY A 86 3.16 0.59 0.96
CA GLY A 86 2.19 1.33 1.78
C GLY A 86 2.48 1.18 3.28
N LEU A 87 1.61 1.77 4.12
CA LEU A 87 1.73 1.81 5.57
C LEU A 87 2.01 0.43 6.20
N MET A 88 1.19 -0.58 5.87
CA MET A 88 1.33 -1.94 6.43
C MET A 88 2.69 -2.57 6.05
N THR A 89 3.11 -2.42 4.79
CA THR A 89 4.38 -2.98 4.32
C THR A 89 5.56 -2.26 4.94
N ALA A 90 5.51 -0.92 5.07
CA ALA A 90 6.54 -0.14 5.73
C ALA A 90 6.67 -0.51 7.20
N ALA A 91 5.58 -0.48 7.97
CA ALA A 91 5.60 -0.83 9.39
C ALA A 91 6.08 -2.28 9.62
N SER A 92 5.64 -3.25 8.79
CA SER A 92 6.13 -4.62 8.90
C SER A 92 7.62 -4.74 8.59
N GLN A 93 8.15 -3.98 7.64
CA GLN A 93 9.59 -3.97 7.37
C GLN A 93 10.38 -3.30 8.50
N ILE A 94 9.90 -2.18 9.06
CA ILE A 94 10.52 -1.56 10.24
C ILE A 94 10.63 -2.57 11.38
N ALA A 95 9.56 -3.30 11.67
CA ALA A 95 9.55 -4.28 12.76
C ALA A 95 10.56 -5.43 12.57
N PHE A 96 10.88 -5.83 11.34
CA PHE A 96 11.71 -7.00 11.07
C PHE A 96 13.07 -6.66 10.45
N LEU A 97 13.21 -5.57 9.72
CA LEU A 97 14.47 -5.10 9.17
C LEU A 97 15.21 -4.22 10.18
N GLY A 98 14.47 -3.42 10.97
CA GLY A 98 15.04 -2.38 11.82
C GLY A 98 15.81 -1.36 10.98
N ASP A 99 16.97 -0.97 11.46
CA ASP A 99 17.95 -0.12 10.78
C ASP A 99 18.81 -0.88 9.72
N GLY A 100 18.56 -2.15 9.53
CA GLY A 100 19.31 -3.02 8.63
C GLY A 100 20.63 -3.57 9.17
N SER A 101 21.06 -3.21 10.38
CA SER A 101 22.34 -3.61 10.96
C SER A 101 22.48 -5.13 11.16
N ARG A 102 21.36 -5.80 11.47
CA ARG A 102 21.32 -7.26 11.66
C ARG A 102 21.59 -8.09 10.41
N PHE A 103 21.63 -7.47 9.24
CA PHE A 103 21.88 -8.15 7.97
C PHE A 103 23.17 -7.65 7.32
N ASN A 104 24.01 -8.58 6.87
CA ASN A 104 25.30 -8.26 6.28
C ASN A 104 25.20 -7.77 4.83
N SER A 105 24.13 -8.16 4.12
CA SER A 105 23.94 -7.82 2.70
C SER A 105 22.46 -7.75 2.32
N PRO A 106 22.13 -7.11 1.19
CA PRO A 106 20.77 -7.13 0.64
C PRO A 106 20.24 -8.55 0.41
N ASP A 107 21.11 -9.47 -0.01
CA ASP A 107 20.72 -10.85 -0.28
C ASP A 107 20.46 -11.65 1.00
N SER A 108 21.14 -11.34 2.12
CA SER A 108 20.80 -11.94 3.41
C SER A 108 19.41 -11.54 3.89
N TYR A 109 18.98 -10.30 3.63
CA TYR A 109 17.60 -9.88 3.90
C TYR A 109 16.60 -10.56 2.95
N VAL A 110 16.94 -10.72 1.67
CA VAL A 110 16.12 -11.48 0.71
C VAL A 110 15.94 -12.93 1.16
N ASN A 111 16.98 -13.56 1.68
CA ASN A 111 16.93 -14.92 2.25
C ASN A 111 16.00 -14.98 3.47
N TYR A 112 16.13 -14.01 4.37
CA TYR A 112 15.26 -13.91 5.57
C TYR A 112 13.78 -13.75 5.20
N VAL A 113 13.46 -13.02 4.14
CA VAL A 113 12.09 -12.88 3.60
C VAL A 113 11.63 -14.16 2.88
N GLY A 114 12.57 -15.00 2.43
CA GLY A 114 12.29 -16.24 1.69
C GLY A 114 11.96 -16.00 0.22
N LEU A 115 12.56 -14.97 -0.39
CA LEU A 115 12.46 -14.65 -1.81
C LEU A 115 13.69 -15.09 -2.61
N SER A 116 14.63 -15.81 -1.98
CA SER A 116 15.76 -16.43 -2.65
C SER A 116 15.32 -17.66 -3.43
N GLU A 117 16.03 -17.94 -4.52
CA GLU A 117 15.82 -19.14 -5.31
C GLU A 117 16.36 -20.37 -4.57
N ARG A 118 15.62 -21.46 -4.56
CA ARG A 118 16.17 -22.76 -4.17
C ARG A 118 17.16 -23.20 -5.23
N ARG A 119 18.35 -23.57 -4.79
CA ARG A 119 19.35 -24.22 -5.62
C ARG A 119 19.41 -25.69 -5.22
N PHE A 120 19.37 -26.55 -6.21
CA PHE A 120 19.63 -27.98 -6.07
C PHE A 120 20.87 -28.28 -6.90
N ASP A 121 22.03 -28.13 -6.27
CA ASP A 121 23.30 -28.39 -6.93
C ASP A 121 23.67 -29.86 -6.64
N SER A 122 23.64 -30.71 -7.66
CA SER A 122 24.17 -32.08 -7.59
C SER A 122 25.20 -32.25 -8.68
N GLY A 123 26.49 -32.33 -8.28
CA GLY A 123 27.61 -32.46 -9.20
C GLY A 123 27.65 -31.31 -10.23
N ASN A 124 27.67 -31.65 -11.52
CA ASN A 124 27.77 -30.66 -12.60
C ASN A 124 26.41 -30.06 -13.04
N LYS A 125 25.30 -30.39 -12.39
CA LYS A 125 23.97 -29.87 -12.75
C LYS A 125 23.51 -28.84 -11.74
N ILE A 126 23.39 -27.56 -12.17
CA ILE A 126 22.76 -26.48 -11.40
C ILE A 126 21.28 -26.44 -11.77
N SER A 127 20.42 -26.86 -10.87
CA SER A 127 18.97 -26.75 -11.03
C SER A 127 18.43 -25.59 -10.20
N LYS A 128 17.81 -24.62 -10.87
CA LYS A 128 17.12 -23.50 -10.23
C LYS A 128 15.66 -23.87 -9.97
N GLY A 129 15.28 -23.90 -8.70
CA GLY A 129 13.91 -24.16 -8.26
C GLY A 129 13.08 -22.88 -8.07
N HIS A 130 11.91 -23.06 -7.47
CA HIS A 130 11.07 -21.96 -6.99
C HIS A 130 11.74 -21.20 -5.83
N ILE A 131 11.11 -20.10 -5.38
CA ILE A 131 11.57 -19.40 -4.17
C ILE A 131 11.57 -20.33 -2.95
N SER A 132 12.48 -20.07 -2.00
CA SER A 132 12.71 -20.99 -0.88
C SER A 132 11.51 -21.15 0.05
N HIS A 133 10.65 -20.13 0.16
CA HIS A 133 9.57 -20.03 1.14
C HIS A 133 10.02 -20.17 2.61
N MET A 134 11.29 -20.45 2.86
CA MET A 134 11.88 -20.64 4.20
C MET A 134 12.23 -19.29 4.81
N GLY A 135 11.22 -18.48 5.14
CA GLY A 135 11.43 -17.15 5.68
C GLY A 135 10.14 -16.56 6.23
N ASN A 136 10.21 -15.30 6.67
CA ASN A 136 9.07 -14.62 7.25
C ASN A 136 7.89 -14.48 6.26
N LYS A 137 6.85 -15.27 6.48
CA LYS A 137 5.66 -15.34 5.62
C LYS A 137 4.91 -13.99 5.56
N CYS A 138 4.88 -13.26 6.67
CA CYS A 138 4.16 -11.99 6.77
C CYS A 138 4.81 -10.93 5.85
N ILE A 139 6.11 -10.71 5.99
CA ILE A 139 6.84 -9.74 5.16
C ILE A 139 6.78 -10.17 3.69
N ARG A 140 7.04 -11.44 3.39
CA ARG A 140 7.02 -11.94 2.01
C ARG A 140 5.70 -11.64 1.32
N ARG A 141 4.55 -11.91 1.98
CA ARG A 141 3.23 -11.61 1.44
C ARG A 141 3.06 -10.11 1.18
N ASN A 142 3.42 -9.28 2.17
CA ASN A 142 3.27 -7.83 2.06
C ASN A 142 4.14 -7.24 0.94
N ILE A 143 5.39 -7.70 0.81
CA ILE A 143 6.30 -7.23 -0.25
C ILE A 143 5.84 -7.71 -1.64
N ILE A 144 5.36 -8.94 -1.79
CA ILE A 144 4.83 -9.43 -3.06
C ILE A 144 3.60 -8.60 -3.47
N GLN A 145 2.70 -8.29 -2.53
CA GLN A 145 1.56 -7.43 -2.79
C GLN A 145 1.99 -6.01 -3.19
N ALA A 146 2.95 -5.43 -2.50
CA ALA A 146 3.52 -4.13 -2.82
C ALA A 146 4.18 -4.11 -4.21
N ALA A 147 4.91 -5.17 -4.54
CA ALA A 147 5.54 -5.34 -5.85
C ALA A 147 4.50 -5.47 -6.97
N TRP A 148 3.40 -6.15 -6.72
CA TRP A 148 2.28 -6.25 -7.66
C TRP A 148 1.68 -4.86 -7.95
N VAL A 149 1.42 -4.07 -6.92
CA VAL A 149 0.92 -2.68 -7.07
C VAL A 149 1.92 -1.82 -7.84
N ALA A 150 3.21 -1.87 -7.48
CA ALA A 150 4.26 -1.11 -8.17
C ALA A 150 4.39 -1.49 -9.65
N ALA A 151 4.21 -2.77 -9.97
CA ALA A 151 4.38 -3.30 -11.31
C ALA A 151 3.18 -3.02 -12.23
N THR A 152 1.96 -3.10 -11.71
CA THR A 152 0.74 -3.07 -12.54
C THR A 152 -0.03 -1.76 -12.47
N MET A 153 -0.06 -1.11 -11.30
CA MET A 153 -0.85 0.11 -11.08
C MET A 153 -0.04 1.39 -11.22
N LEU A 154 1.26 1.33 -10.89
CA LEU A 154 2.15 2.50 -10.92
C LEU A 154 3.07 2.41 -12.15
N LYS A 155 2.52 2.61 -13.35
CA LYS A 155 3.28 2.53 -14.60
C LYS A 155 4.38 3.59 -14.69
N GLY A 156 5.43 3.30 -15.47
CA GLY A 156 6.52 4.23 -15.78
C GLY A 156 7.67 4.27 -14.76
N ASN A 157 7.55 3.58 -13.61
CA ASN A 157 8.65 3.45 -12.66
C ASN A 157 9.61 2.28 -13.04
N PRO A 158 10.85 2.27 -12.53
CA PRO A 158 11.82 1.22 -12.85
C PRO A 158 11.37 -0.21 -12.50
N LEU A 159 10.52 -0.36 -11.48
CA LEU A 159 9.98 -1.67 -11.07
C LEU A 159 8.94 -2.17 -12.06
N SER A 160 8.06 -1.28 -12.59
CA SER A 160 7.11 -1.66 -13.65
C SER A 160 7.83 -2.02 -14.94
N ARG A 161 8.87 -1.27 -15.33
CA ARG A 161 9.71 -1.61 -16.51
C ARG A 161 10.36 -2.97 -16.36
N LYS A 162 10.89 -3.31 -15.17
CA LYS A 162 11.43 -4.65 -14.89
C LYS A 162 10.37 -5.74 -15.03
N TYR A 163 9.16 -5.50 -14.52
CA TYR A 163 8.04 -6.44 -14.66
C TYR A 163 7.70 -6.67 -16.13
N GLU A 164 7.52 -5.62 -16.90
CA GLU A 164 7.20 -5.67 -18.32
C GLU A 164 8.27 -6.42 -19.12
N ALA A 165 9.54 -6.12 -18.88
CA ALA A 165 10.66 -6.82 -19.52
C ALA A 165 10.66 -8.33 -19.23
N LEU A 166 10.30 -8.75 -18.02
CA LEU A 166 10.17 -10.17 -17.69
C LEU A 166 8.94 -10.81 -18.36
N ARG A 167 7.85 -10.06 -18.49
CA ARG A 167 6.66 -10.52 -19.22
C ARG A 167 6.94 -10.70 -20.70
N LEU A 168 7.67 -9.78 -21.34
CA LEU A 168 8.10 -9.89 -22.73
C LEU A 168 9.01 -11.12 -22.97
N ARG A 169 9.79 -11.51 -21.95
CA ARG A 169 10.60 -12.74 -21.97
C ARG A 169 9.79 -14.02 -21.70
N GLY A 170 8.46 -13.97 -21.75
CA GLY A 170 7.58 -15.12 -21.55
C GLY A 170 7.38 -15.57 -20.09
N LYS A 171 7.89 -14.83 -19.09
CA LYS A 171 7.68 -15.21 -17.69
C LYS A 171 6.20 -15.00 -17.29
N SER A 172 5.64 -15.92 -16.50
CA SER A 172 4.27 -15.79 -16.00
C SER A 172 4.11 -14.57 -15.08
N LYS A 173 2.89 -14.04 -14.95
CA LYS A 173 2.59 -12.87 -14.11
C LYS A 173 3.10 -13.01 -12.66
N PRO A 174 2.85 -14.14 -11.95
CA PRO A 174 3.34 -14.32 -10.59
C PRO A 174 4.87 -14.35 -10.51
N VAL A 175 5.52 -15.04 -11.44
CA VAL A 175 7.00 -15.13 -11.48
C VAL A 175 7.64 -13.76 -11.69
N ALA A 176 7.09 -12.94 -12.60
CA ALA A 176 7.57 -11.58 -12.81
C ALA A 176 7.35 -10.70 -11.56
N ALA A 177 6.19 -10.82 -10.88
CA ALA A 177 5.91 -10.08 -9.66
C ALA A 177 6.86 -10.47 -8.51
N VAL A 178 7.17 -11.75 -8.33
CA VAL A 178 8.13 -12.23 -7.32
C VAL A 178 9.55 -11.72 -7.61
N ALA A 179 9.96 -11.66 -8.88
CA ALA A 179 11.26 -11.09 -9.26
C ALA A 179 11.34 -9.57 -8.96
N VAL A 180 10.23 -8.84 -9.12
CA VAL A 180 10.12 -7.44 -8.69
C VAL A 180 10.15 -7.33 -7.17
N ALA A 181 9.46 -8.21 -6.45
CA ALA A 181 9.46 -8.27 -4.99
C ALA A 181 10.88 -8.50 -4.44
N LYS A 182 11.65 -9.41 -5.03
CA LYS A 182 13.08 -9.61 -4.69
C LYS A 182 13.87 -8.30 -4.83
N LYS A 183 13.72 -7.59 -5.96
CA LYS A 183 14.40 -6.29 -6.17
C LYS A 183 13.93 -5.23 -5.18
N MET A 184 12.65 -5.19 -4.88
CA MET A 184 12.08 -4.27 -3.88
C MET A 184 12.64 -4.54 -2.48
N THR A 185 12.80 -5.82 -2.10
CA THR A 185 13.42 -6.22 -0.82
C THR A 185 14.87 -5.75 -0.73
N GLN A 186 15.66 -5.92 -1.80
CA GLN A 186 17.02 -5.40 -1.87
C GLN A 186 17.06 -3.87 -1.73
N LEU A 187 16.18 -3.17 -2.45
CA LEU A 187 16.06 -1.70 -2.36
C LEU A 187 15.68 -1.24 -0.95
N SER A 188 14.74 -1.93 -0.29
CA SER A 188 14.36 -1.62 1.10
C SER A 188 15.57 -1.67 2.03
N TYR A 189 16.38 -2.73 1.93
CA TYR A 189 17.60 -2.85 2.74
C TYR A 189 18.60 -1.72 2.45
N ILE A 190 18.89 -1.46 1.17
CA ILE A 190 19.89 -0.46 0.77
C ILE A 190 19.47 0.93 1.25
N LEU A 191 18.21 1.31 1.04
CA LEU A 191 17.72 2.63 1.41
C LEU A 191 17.64 2.82 2.92
N VAL A 192 17.19 1.81 3.66
CA VAL A 192 17.13 1.88 5.13
C VAL A 192 18.53 1.99 5.72
N LYS A 193 19.47 1.13 5.31
CA LYS A 193 20.85 1.15 5.83
C LYS A 193 21.60 2.42 5.46
N GLY A 194 21.33 3.00 4.27
CA GLY A 194 21.95 4.24 3.81
C GLY A 194 21.19 5.50 4.22
N ASN A 195 20.09 5.41 4.97
CA ASN A 195 19.17 6.51 5.25
C ASN A 195 18.76 7.28 3.98
N GLY A 196 18.66 6.56 2.85
CA GLY A 196 18.37 7.10 1.54
C GLY A 196 16.87 7.14 1.26
N ILE A 197 16.50 7.99 0.31
CA ILE A 197 15.16 8.06 -0.26
C ILE A 197 15.22 7.56 -1.69
N TYR A 198 14.18 6.84 -2.12
CA TYR A 198 14.10 6.36 -3.49
C TYR A 198 14.12 7.54 -4.47
N GLU A 199 15.06 7.53 -5.41
CA GLU A 199 15.19 8.57 -6.41
C GLU A 199 13.95 8.63 -7.30
N PHE A 200 13.24 9.74 -7.23
CA PHE A 200 12.12 10.02 -8.11
C PHE A 200 12.66 10.65 -9.38
N THR A 201 12.64 9.91 -10.47
CA THR A 201 13.11 10.39 -11.78
C THR A 201 12.28 11.54 -12.36
N LYS A 202 11.19 11.96 -11.69
CA LYS A 202 10.32 13.08 -12.13
C LYS A 202 9.59 13.70 -10.94
N GLN A 203 9.33 15.00 -11.02
CA GLN A 203 8.47 15.75 -10.07
C GLN A 203 7.13 15.07 -9.75
N GLN A 204 6.55 14.34 -10.71
CA GLN A 204 5.34 13.54 -10.50
C GLN A 204 5.50 12.45 -9.44
N GLY A 205 6.69 11.85 -9.33
CA GLY A 205 6.99 10.84 -8.30
C GLY A 205 7.01 11.44 -6.89
N LEU A 206 7.62 12.61 -6.74
CA LEU A 206 7.70 13.31 -5.47
C LEU A 206 6.33 13.79 -5.00
N ALA A 207 5.52 14.34 -5.92
CA ALA A 207 4.13 14.72 -5.63
C ALA A 207 3.24 13.51 -5.26
N ALA A 208 3.49 12.34 -5.86
CA ALA A 208 2.78 11.12 -5.50
C ALA A 208 3.20 10.61 -4.11
N PHE A 209 4.48 10.73 -3.76
CA PHE A 209 4.99 10.40 -2.43
C PHE A 209 4.39 11.30 -1.35
N GLN A 210 4.34 12.61 -1.57
CA GLN A 210 3.71 13.56 -0.66
C GLN A 210 2.23 13.25 -0.45
N ARG A 211 1.48 12.95 -1.53
CA ARG A 211 0.07 12.51 -1.42
C ARG A 211 -0.06 11.22 -0.62
N LYS A 212 0.86 10.27 -0.80
CA LYS A 212 0.89 9.01 -0.03
C LYS A 212 1.06 9.27 1.46
N LEU A 213 2.00 10.13 1.88
CA LEU A 213 2.20 10.49 3.29
C LEU A 213 0.94 11.13 3.88
N ARG A 214 0.32 12.07 3.16
CA ARG A 214 -0.95 12.69 3.60
C ARG A 214 -2.09 11.68 3.69
N TYR A 215 -2.23 10.80 2.70
CA TYR A 215 -3.26 9.74 2.69
C TYR A 215 -3.15 8.81 3.90
N HIS A 216 -1.93 8.47 4.29
CA HIS A 216 -1.68 7.64 5.46
C HIS A 216 -1.65 8.42 6.79
N LYS A 217 -1.93 9.72 6.80
CA LYS A 217 -1.82 10.62 7.97
C LYS A 217 -0.42 10.62 8.57
N LEU A 218 0.60 10.61 7.74
CA LEU A 218 2.03 10.62 8.10
C LEU A 218 2.72 11.92 7.65
N ALA A 219 1.98 13.03 7.58
CA ALA A 219 2.51 14.32 7.15
C ALA A 219 3.68 14.82 8.02
N ALA A 220 3.68 14.49 9.31
CA ALA A 220 4.78 14.81 10.23
C ALA A 220 6.14 14.24 9.78
N LEU A 221 6.17 13.17 8.98
CA LEU A 221 7.42 12.65 8.42
C LEU A 221 8.07 13.62 7.41
N LEU A 222 7.33 14.58 6.85
CA LEU A 222 7.87 15.58 5.92
C LEU A 222 8.97 16.44 6.56
N ASP A 223 8.88 16.68 7.87
CA ASP A 223 9.85 17.46 8.63
C ASP A 223 11.21 16.74 8.77
N HIS A 224 11.22 15.43 8.60
CA HIS A 224 12.42 14.59 8.65
C HIS A 224 13.06 14.34 7.27
N LEU A 225 12.51 14.92 6.20
CA LEU A 225 13.08 14.79 4.85
C LEU A 225 14.41 15.53 4.74
N PRO A 226 15.36 15.02 3.93
CA PRO A 226 16.54 15.77 3.54
C PRO A 226 16.16 17.12 2.92
N GLU A 227 16.92 18.16 3.27
CA GLU A 227 16.62 19.55 2.89
C GLU A 227 16.41 19.76 1.38
N PRO A 228 17.24 19.19 0.48
CA PRO A 228 17.02 19.34 -0.96
C PRO A 228 15.65 18.82 -1.42
N ILE A 229 15.20 17.68 -0.89
CA ILE A 229 13.91 17.08 -1.24
C ILE A 229 12.76 17.89 -0.66
N ARG A 230 12.92 18.45 0.54
CA ARG A 230 11.93 19.31 1.17
C ARG A 230 11.70 20.59 0.37
N ILE A 231 12.78 21.23 -0.08
CA ILE A 231 12.73 22.44 -0.93
C ILE A 231 11.98 22.13 -2.24
N GLU A 232 12.31 21.03 -2.92
CA GLU A 232 11.63 20.65 -4.16
C GLU A 232 10.14 20.36 -3.94
N MET A 233 9.77 19.75 -2.82
CA MET A 233 8.36 19.53 -2.45
C MET A 233 7.60 20.84 -2.20
N GLU A 234 8.21 21.80 -1.53
CA GLU A 234 7.61 23.11 -1.28
C GLU A 234 7.40 23.89 -2.59
N GLU A 235 8.32 23.79 -3.54
CA GLU A 235 8.17 24.38 -4.87
C GLU A 235 7.00 23.75 -5.64
N ILE A 236 6.86 22.43 -5.59
CA ILE A 236 5.72 21.73 -6.21
C ILE A 236 4.39 22.20 -5.61
N ASP A 237 4.30 22.34 -4.30
CA ASP A 237 3.09 22.83 -3.62
C ASP A 237 2.80 24.30 -3.96
N ARG A 238 3.83 25.12 -4.05
CA ARG A 238 3.70 26.55 -4.45
C ARG A 238 3.17 26.68 -5.88
N ASN A 239 3.70 25.89 -6.80
CA ASN A 239 3.25 25.87 -8.19
C ASN A 239 1.79 25.42 -8.32
N LYS A 240 1.39 24.36 -7.61
CA LYS A 240 0.00 23.91 -7.59
C LYS A 240 -0.97 24.97 -7.04
N ARG A 241 -0.58 25.70 -6.00
CA ARG A 241 -1.40 26.79 -5.45
C ARG A 241 -1.57 27.92 -6.48
N LYS A 242 -0.52 28.27 -7.23
CA LYS A 242 -0.59 29.26 -8.31
C LYS A 242 -1.52 28.78 -9.43
N GLU A 243 -1.42 27.53 -9.86
CA GLU A 243 -2.30 26.94 -10.89
C GLU A 243 -3.77 26.92 -10.45
N ALA A 244 -4.04 26.53 -9.20
CA ALA A 244 -5.39 26.53 -8.64
C ALA A 244 -5.97 27.96 -8.57
N ALA A 245 -5.20 28.95 -8.14
CA ALA A 245 -5.61 30.35 -8.12
C ALA A 245 -5.91 30.88 -9.53
N ALA A 246 -5.08 30.56 -10.51
CA ALA A 246 -5.27 30.95 -11.91
C ALA A 246 -6.54 30.29 -12.53
N THR A 247 -6.88 29.09 -12.10
CA THR A 247 -8.08 28.38 -12.60
C THR A 247 -9.36 28.97 -11.99
N THR A 248 -9.29 29.45 -10.74
CA THR A 248 -10.45 30.05 -10.03
C THR A 248 -10.72 31.47 -10.53
N SER A 249 -9.73 32.16 -11.08
CA SER A 249 -9.86 33.53 -11.62
C SER A 249 -10.39 33.60 -13.06
N ARG A 250 -10.59 32.45 -13.74
CA ARG A 250 -11.25 32.46 -15.06
C ARG A 250 -12.75 32.72 -14.89
N PRO A 251 -13.31 33.81 -15.42
CA PRO A 251 -14.75 34.05 -15.35
C PRO A 251 -15.48 32.91 -16.06
N LYS A 252 -16.50 32.34 -15.37
CA LYS A 252 -17.44 31.41 -16.02
C LYS A 252 -18.02 32.16 -17.21
N LYS A 253 -17.69 31.71 -18.43
CA LYS A 253 -18.43 32.16 -19.62
C LYS A 253 -19.88 31.75 -19.39
N LEU A 254 -20.72 32.76 -19.15
CA LEU A 254 -22.17 32.64 -19.26
C LEU A 254 -22.48 32.26 -20.73
N ILE A 255 -23.02 31.09 -20.94
CA ILE A 255 -23.73 30.67 -22.13
C ILE A 255 -25.22 30.77 -21.82
#